data_b0527b24fdd922a3cc925d4b6ea21332
#
_entry.id   b0527b24fdd922a3cc925d4b6ea21332
#
_cell.length_a   1.000
_cell.length_b   1.000
_cell.length_c   1.000
_cell.angle_alpha   90.00
_cell.angle_beta   90.00
_cell.angle_gamma   90.00
#
_symmetry.space_group_name_H-M   'P 1'
#
loop_
_entity.id
_entity.type
_entity.pdbx_description
1 polymer ?
#
loop_
_entity_poly.entity_id
_entity_poly.type
_entity_poly.pdbx_seq_one_letter_code
_entity_poly.pdbx_strand_id
1 'polypeptide(L)'
;MFVERDLEFRVFLYLAELNVTESGLEKVIKATYKLLNLSTFFTVGADECRAWTFKNGMSAPECAGVIHTDFQKGFICAEVYPYEAIYELGSEIKVKEAGKIRTEGKGYYPKDGDIMFFRFNVKKRFVYISLFLG
;
A
#
# COMPACT_ATOMS: atom_id res chain seq x y z
N MET A 1 8.71 17.86 6.05
CA MET A 1 9.00 16.50 6.53
C MET A 1 9.32 16.40 8.01
N PHE A 2 10.29 17.16 8.50
CA PHE A 2 10.59 17.18 9.95
C PHE A 2 9.49 17.80 10.80
N VAL A 3 8.79 18.80 10.29
CA VAL A 3 7.69 19.48 10.98
C VAL A 3 6.47 18.55 11.15
N GLU A 4 6.16 17.72 10.15
CA GLU A 4 5.05 16.77 10.22
C GLU A 4 5.28 15.68 11.27
N ARG A 5 6.49 15.12 11.32
CA ARG A 5 6.85 14.10 12.32
C ARG A 5 6.79 14.64 13.74
N ASP A 6 7.27 15.86 13.95
CA ASP A 6 7.22 16.49 15.25
C ASP A 6 5.78 16.77 15.69
N LEU A 7 4.94 17.20 14.75
CA LEU A 7 3.53 17.43 15.01
C LEU A 7 2.79 16.13 15.34
N GLU A 8 3.04 15.05 14.59
CA GLU A 8 2.45 13.74 14.86
C GLU A 8 2.83 13.22 16.25
N PHE A 9 4.08 13.34 16.62
CA PHE A 9 4.57 12.93 17.94
C PHE A 9 3.94 13.76 19.06
N ARG A 10 3.81 15.07 18.89
CA ARG A 10 3.16 15.96 19.85
C ARG A 10 1.68 15.64 20.02
N VAL A 11 0.98 15.38 18.91
CA VAL A 11 -0.43 14.97 18.92
C VAL A 11 -0.57 13.65 19.67
N PHE A 12 0.31 12.68 19.40
CA PHE A 12 0.31 11.39 20.10
C PHE A 12 0.46 11.55 21.62
N LEU A 13 1.42 12.38 22.07
CA LEU A 13 1.61 12.66 23.49
C LEU A 13 0.38 13.32 24.11
N TYR A 14 -0.22 14.28 23.44
CA TYR A 14 -1.40 14.98 23.92
C TYR A 14 -2.61 14.02 24.05
N LEU A 15 -2.80 13.16 23.08
CA LEU A 15 -3.85 12.15 23.12
C LEU A 15 -3.63 11.14 24.26
N ALA A 16 -2.38 10.76 24.51
CA ALA A 16 -2.03 9.87 25.62
C ALA A 16 -2.39 10.48 26.98
N GLU A 17 -2.14 11.79 27.15
CA GLU A 17 -2.53 12.52 28.38
C GLU A 17 -4.04 12.56 28.59
N LEU A 18 -4.81 12.63 27.50
CA LEU A 18 -6.28 12.65 27.54
C LEU A 18 -6.92 11.26 27.59
N ASN A 19 -6.13 10.19 27.61
CA ASN A 19 -6.60 8.80 27.49
C ASN A 19 -7.46 8.56 26.23
N VAL A 20 -7.13 9.25 25.15
CA VAL A 20 -7.80 9.09 23.86
C VAL A 20 -6.88 8.32 22.92
N THR A 21 -7.37 7.26 22.33
CA THR A 21 -6.57 6.39 21.43
C THR A 21 -6.50 6.90 19.99
N GLU A 22 -7.38 7.84 19.63
CA GLU A 22 -7.53 8.29 18.26
C GLU A 22 -7.94 9.76 18.21
N SER A 23 -7.31 10.55 17.33
CA SER A 23 -7.66 11.96 17.15
C SER A 23 -9.00 12.13 16.41
N GLY A 24 -9.65 13.29 16.59
CA GLY A 24 -10.83 13.64 15.81
C GLY A 24 -10.57 13.65 14.30
N LEU A 25 -9.38 14.09 13.89
CA LEU A 25 -8.96 14.09 12.48
C LEU A 25 -8.85 12.66 11.93
N GLU A 26 -8.26 11.73 12.67
CA GLU A 26 -8.20 10.32 12.27
C GLU A 26 -9.58 9.72 12.08
N LYS A 27 -10.50 10.00 13.00
CA LYS A 27 -11.91 9.56 12.89
C LYS A 27 -12.57 10.09 11.63
N VAL A 28 -12.36 11.38 11.31
CA VAL A 28 -12.91 12.00 10.09
C VAL A 28 -12.33 11.35 8.84
N ILE A 29 -11.02 11.11 8.81
CA ILE A 29 -10.35 10.46 7.67
C ILE A 29 -10.90 9.04 7.47
N LYS A 30 -10.98 8.25 8.52
CA LYS A 30 -11.54 6.88 8.45
C LYS A 30 -12.98 6.87 7.99
N ALA A 31 -13.80 7.75 8.54
CA ALA A 31 -15.21 7.87 8.15
C ALA A 31 -15.36 8.30 6.69
N THR A 32 -14.53 9.21 6.22
CA THR A 32 -14.51 9.68 4.82
C THR A 32 -14.13 8.56 3.86
N TYR A 33 -13.09 7.81 4.17
CA TYR A 33 -12.66 6.64 3.38
C TYR A 33 -13.77 5.59 3.30
N LYS A 34 -14.40 5.30 4.43
CA LYS A 34 -15.51 4.35 4.49
C LYS A 34 -16.71 4.83 3.67
N LEU A 35 -17.08 6.10 3.80
CA LEU A 35 -18.20 6.69 3.07
C LEU A 35 -17.97 6.68 1.56
N LEU A 36 -16.77 6.97 1.12
CA LEU A 36 -16.38 6.97 -0.30
C LEU A 36 -16.03 5.56 -0.82
N ASN A 37 -16.09 4.55 0.02
CA ASN A 37 -15.75 3.17 -0.30
C ASN A 37 -14.31 3.02 -0.81
N LEU A 38 -13.38 3.68 -0.12
CA LEU A 38 -11.97 3.68 -0.45
C LEU A 38 -11.17 2.77 0.49
N SER A 39 -10.12 2.19 -0.04
CA SER A 39 -9.13 1.42 0.71
C SER A 39 -7.73 1.80 0.27
N THR A 40 -6.73 1.29 0.97
CA THR A 40 -5.33 1.59 0.72
C THR A 40 -4.54 0.32 0.47
N PHE A 41 -3.70 0.32 -0.55
CA PHE A 41 -2.66 -0.68 -0.71
C PHE A 41 -1.29 -0.02 -0.66
N PHE A 42 -0.26 -0.81 -0.39
CA PHE A 42 1.10 -0.31 -0.25
C PHE A 42 2.01 -0.93 -1.32
N THR A 43 2.95 -0.13 -1.80
CA THR A 43 4.06 -0.62 -2.59
C THR A 43 5.35 -0.40 -1.82
N VAL A 44 6.22 -1.40 -1.82
CA VAL A 44 7.51 -1.37 -1.14
C VAL A 44 8.61 -1.49 -2.18
N GLY A 45 9.43 -0.46 -2.30
CA GLY A 45 10.64 -0.45 -3.12
C GLY A 45 11.89 -0.42 -2.25
N ALA A 46 13.07 -0.48 -2.87
CA ALA A 46 14.33 -0.44 -2.16
C ALA A 46 14.51 0.85 -1.34
N ASP A 47 14.08 1.97 -1.89
CA ASP A 47 14.28 3.30 -1.31
C ASP A 47 13.00 3.97 -0.83
N GLU A 48 11.82 3.43 -1.15
CA GLU A 48 10.55 4.10 -0.89
C GLU A 48 9.42 3.11 -0.64
N CYS A 49 8.63 3.40 0.41
CA CYS A 49 7.34 2.76 0.64
C CYS A 49 6.26 3.80 0.39
N ARG A 50 5.24 3.47 -0.42
CA ARG A 50 4.13 4.38 -0.72
C ARG A 50 2.79 3.72 -0.44
N ALA A 51 1.86 4.55 0.02
CA ALA A 51 0.45 4.19 0.16
C ALA A 51 -0.32 4.72 -1.06
N TRP A 52 -1.20 3.90 -1.59
CA TRP A 52 -2.05 4.24 -2.73
C TRP A 52 -3.51 4.01 -2.37
N THR A 53 -4.35 4.96 -2.70
CA THR A 53 -5.80 4.86 -2.48
C THR A 53 -6.48 4.23 -3.68
N PHE A 54 -7.39 3.30 -3.44
CA PHE A 54 -8.20 2.68 -4.49
C PHE A 54 -9.64 2.49 -4.02
N LYS A 55 -10.56 2.35 -4.96
CA LYS A 55 -11.96 2.04 -4.64
C LYS A 55 -12.11 0.54 -4.39
N ASN A 56 -12.86 0.19 -3.35
CA ASN A 56 -13.19 -1.21 -3.09
C ASN A 56 -13.90 -1.82 -4.31
N GLY A 57 -13.52 -3.03 -4.67
CA GLY A 57 -14.04 -3.71 -5.85
C GLY A 57 -13.18 -3.53 -7.10
N MET A 58 -12.13 -2.72 -7.07
CA MET A 58 -11.16 -2.65 -8.16
C MET A 58 -10.31 -3.92 -8.21
N SER A 59 -10.05 -4.40 -9.40
CA SER A 59 -9.18 -5.56 -9.63
C SER A 59 -7.70 -5.19 -9.51
N ALA A 60 -6.82 -6.18 -9.40
CA ALA A 60 -5.38 -5.95 -9.33
C ALA A 60 -4.82 -5.15 -10.53
N PRO A 61 -5.22 -5.41 -11.80
CA PRO A 61 -4.81 -4.55 -12.92
C PRO A 61 -5.27 -3.10 -12.78
N GLU A 62 -6.49 -2.87 -12.29
CA GLU A 62 -7.00 -1.52 -12.07
C GLU A 62 -6.20 -0.79 -10.98
N CYS A 63 -5.83 -1.49 -9.92
CA CYS A 63 -4.95 -0.95 -8.88
C CYS A 63 -3.55 -0.63 -9.43
N ALA A 64 -3.00 -1.46 -10.30
CA ALA A 64 -1.76 -1.15 -11.00
C ALA A 64 -1.90 0.12 -11.85
N GLY A 65 -3.08 0.35 -12.43
CA GLY A 65 -3.41 1.56 -13.17
C GLY A 65 -3.46 2.83 -12.35
N VAL A 66 -3.71 2.73 -11.04
CA VAL A 66 -3.62 3.87 -10.11
C VAL A 66 -2.19 4.40 -10.06
N ILE A 67 -1.19 3.54 -10.17
CA ILE A 67 0.21 3.92 -10.21
C ILE A 67 0.57 4.51 -11.57
N HIS A 68 0.28 3.78 -12.64
CA HIS A 68 0.51 4.21 -14.01
C HIS A 68 -0.32 3.37 -14.99
N THR A 69 -0.84 4.00 -16.05
CA THR A 69 -1.68 3.34 -17.04
C THR A 69 -0.96 2.20 -17.77
N ASP A 70 0.34 2.31 -17.99
CA ASP A 70 1.14 1.27 -18.63
C ASP A 70 1.22 0.00 -17.78
N PHE A 71 1.15 0.12 -16.46
CA PHE A 71 1.14 -1.01 -15.53
C PHE A 71 -0.15 -1.81 -15.62
N GLN A 72 -1.26 -1.11 -15.83
CA GLN A 72 -2.54 -1.77 -16.08
C GLN A 72 -2.55 -2.53 -17.40
N LYS A 73 -2.07 -1.91 -18.47
CA LYS A 73 -2.03 -2.50 -19.81
C LYS A 73 -1.10 -3.71 -19.89
N GLY A 74 0.05 -3.61 -19.25
CA GLY A 74 1.07 -4.67 -19.25
C GLY A 74 0.98 -5.64 -18.10
N PHE A 75 -0.05 -5.58 -17.29
CA PHE A 75 -0.18 -6.40 -16.09
C PHE A 75 -0.06 -7.89 -16.37
N ILE A 76 0.79 -8.57 -15.63
CA ILE A 76 0.99 -10.02 -15.70
C ILE A 76 0.42 -10.67 -14.44
N CYS A 77 0.94 -10.31 -13.28
CA CYS A 77 0.50 -10.81 -11.98
C CYS A 77 0.92 -9.83 -10.88
N ALA A 78 0.43 -10.05 -9.69
CA ALA A 78 0.85 -9.32 -8.49
C ALA A 78 1.27 -10.29 -7.40
N GLU A 79 2.37 -9.99 -6.74
CA GLU A 79 2.76 -10.66 -5.51
C GLU A 79 2.17 -9.88 -4.34
N VAL A 80 1.35 -10.54 -3.52
CA VAL A 80 0.54 -9.90 -2.49
C VAL A 80 0.78 -10.56 -1.14
N TYR A 81 0.95 -9.74 -0.11
CA TYR A 81 0.96 -10.20 1.26
C TYR A 81 0.33 -9.14 2.17
N PRO A 82 -0.28 -9.55 3.29
CA PRO A 82 -0.91 -8.58 4.18
C PRO A 82 0.15 -7.78 4.95
N TYR A 83 -0.19 -6.55 5.30
CA TYR A 83 0.65 -5.67 6.11
C TYR A 83 1.10 -6.34 7.42
N GLU A 84 0.22 -7.09 8.06
CA GLU A 84 0.49 -7.79 9.31
C GLU A 84 1.66 -8.78 9.19
N ALA A 85 1.83 -9.38 8.02
CA ALA A 85 2.91 -10.34 7.79
C ALA A 85 4.29 -9.68 7.91
N ILE A 86 4.47 -8.49 7.33
CA ILE A 86 5.74 -7.77 7.42
C ILE A 86 5.95 -7.20 8.82
N TYR A 87 4.87 -6.79 9.48
CA TYR A 87 4.94 -6.30 10.85
C TYR A 87 5.41 -7.38 11.83
N GLU A 88 4.89 -8.60 11.70
CA GLU A 88 5.26 -9.74 12.56
C GLU A 88 6.67 -10.27 12.27
N LEU A 89 7.04 -10.37 11.00
CA LEU A 89 8.28 -11.01 10.57
C LEU A 89 9.45 -10.03 10.38
N GLY A 90 9.17 -8.74 10.30
CA GLY A 90 10.16 -7.67 10.28
C GLY A 90 10.84 -7.39 8.95
N SER A 91 10.73 -8.27 7.96
CA SER A 91 11.29 -8.03 6.63
C SER A 91 10.56 -8.82 5.54
N GLU A 92 10.62 -8.31 4.32
CA GLU A 92 10.05 -8.97 3.14
C GLU A 92 10.69 -10.34 2.87
N ILE A 93 11.99 -10.46 3.11
CA ILE A 93 12.72 -11.73 2.95
C ILE A 93 12.12 -12.81 3.85
N LYS A 94 11.87 -12.47 5.12
CA LYS A 94 11.26 -13.39 6.08
C LYS A 94 9.83 -13.76 5.71
N VAL A 95 9.08 -12.80 5.19
CA VAL A 95 7.71 -13.06 4.68
C VAL A 95 7.74 -14.05 3.53
N LYS A 96 8.69 -13.91 2.62
CA LYS A 96 8.90 -14.83 1.50
C LYS A 96 9.32 -16.23 1.97
N GLU A 97 10.26 -16.31 2.89
CA GLU A 97 10.71 -17.58 3.49
C GLU A 97 9.58 -18.30 4.23
N ALA A 98 8.69 -17.56 4.88
CA ALA A 98 7.52 -18.12 5.56
C ALA A 98 6.39 -18.54 4.60
N GLY A 99 6.53 -18.28 3.29
CA GLY A 99 5.54 -18.66 2.29
C GLY A 99 4.26 -17.84 2.34
N LYS A 100 4.29 -16.64 2.92
CA LYS A 100 3.11 -15.77 3.06
C LYS A 100 2.85 -14.88 1.86
N ILE A 101 3.75 -14.84 0.89
CA ILE A 101 3.56 -14.09 -0.36
C ILE A 101 2.76 -14.95 -1.33
N ARG A 102 1.66 -14.40 -1.81
CA ARG A 102 0.78 -15.04 -2.79
C ARG A 102 0.99 -14.40 -4.15
N THR A 103 0.98 -15.20 -5.19
CA THR A 103 0.96 -14.70 -6.57
C THR A 103 -0.48 -14.70 -7.05
N GLU A 104 -0.98 -13.53 -7.42
CA GLU A 104 -2.37 -13.34 -7.82
C GLU A 104 -2.46 -12.80 -9.24
N GLY A 105 -3.43 -13.28 -9.98
CA GLY A 105 -3.66 -12.89 -11.37
C GLY A 105 -4.64 -11.72 -11.52
N LYS A 106 -5.15 -11.57 -12.75
CA LYS A 106 -6.06 -10.47 -13.12
C LYS A 106 -7.41 -10.50 -12.39
N GLY A 107 -7.82 -11.64 -11.88
CA GLY A 107 -9.09 -11.79 -11.16
C GLY A 107 -9.01 -11.51 -9.67
N TYR A 108 -7.88 -11.09 -9.17
CA TYR A 108 -7.70 -10.75 -7.76
C TYR A 108 -8.26 -9.36 -7.44
N TYR A 109 -8.97 -9.26 -6.33
CA TYR A 109 -9.48 -8.01 -5.79
C TYR A 109 -8.71 -7.65 -4.53
N PRO A 110 -7.85 -6.61 -4.57
CA PRO A 110 -7.07 -6.20 -3.41
C PRO A 110 -7.93 -5.83 -2.22
N LYS A 111 -7.41 -6.09 -1.03
CA LYS A 111 -8.01 -5.74 0.25
C LYS A 111 -7.26 -4.59 0.88
N ASP A 112 -7.92 -3.88 1.79
CA ASP A 112 -7.29 -2.82 2.56
C ASP A 112 -6.08 -3.34 3.34
N GLY A 113 -4.96 -2.64 3.22
CA GLY A 113 -3.71 -3.01 3.88
C GLY A 113 -2.85 -4.03 3.14
N ASP A 114 -3.21 -4.45 1.93
CA ASP A 114 -2.38 -5.35 1.14
C ASP A 114 -1.11 -4.63 0.66
N ILE A 115 0.02 -5.32 0.77
CA ILE A 115 1.26 -4.91 0.15
C ILE A 115 1.37 -5.64 -1.18
N MET A 116 1.56 -4.90 -2.26
CA MET A 116 1.51 -5.44 -3.61
C MET A 116 2.77 -5.11 -4.38
N PHE A 117 3.30 -6.10 -5.06
CA PHE A 117 4.37 -5.96 -6.03
C PHE A 117 3.84 -6.37 -7.40
N PHE A 118 3.71 -5.42 -8.31
CA PHE A 118 3.15 -5.67 -9.63
C PHE A 118 4.23 -6.12 -10.61
N ARG A 119 3.97 -7.23 -11.29
CA ARG A 119 4.76 -7.67 -12.44
C ARG A 119 4.03 -7.31 -13.72
N PHE A 120 4.70 -6.61 -14.59
CA PHE A 120 4.13 -6.14 -15.85
C PHE A 120 5.17 -6.18 -16.95
N ASN A 121 4.68 -6.23 -18.21
CA ASN A 121 5.51 -6.23 -19.39
C ASN A 121 5.23 -4.96 -20.20
N VAL A 122 6.22 -4.05 -20.22
CA VAL A 122 6.13 -2.80 -20.98
C VAL A 122 7.34 -2.74 -21.93
N LYS A 123 7.09 -2.96 -23.20
CA LYS A 123 8.15 -3.11 -24.24
C LYS A 123 9.00 -1.86 -24.50
N LYS A 124 8.63 -0.69 -24.00
CA LYS A 124 9.28 0.58 -24.41
C LYS A 124 9.72 1.54 -23.31
N ARG A 125 9.65 1.16 -22.01
CA ARG A 125 9.97 2.12 -20.92
C ARG A 125 10.63 1.49 -19.71
N PHE A 126 11.77 0.86 -19.92
CA PHE A 126 12.59 0.33 -18.82
C PHE A 126 12.98 1.39 -17.76
N VAL A 127 13.09 2.64 -18.17
CA VAL A 127 13.47 3.75 -17.27
C VAL A 127 12.44 3.97 -16.17
N TYR A 128 11.15 3.82 -16.47
CA TYR A 128 10.09 3.98 -15.48
C TYR A 128 10.01 2.83 -14.48
N ILE A 129 10.31 1.62 -14.92
CA ILE A 129 10.36 0.44 -14.05
C ILE A 129 11.46 0.61 -13.02
N SER A 130 12.62 1.09 -13.42
CA SER A 130 13.76 1.32 -12.54
C SER A 130 13.50 2.42 -11.51
N LEU A 131 12.71 3.44 -11.84
CA LEU A 131 12.33 4.52 -10.93
C LEU A 131 11.30 4.08 -9.88
N PHE A 132 10.41 3.16 -10.22
CA PHE A 132 9.37 2.67 -9.31
C PHE A 132 9.75 1.44 -8.52
N LEU A 133 10.59 0.58 -9.08
CA LEU A 133 10.98 -0.70 -8.47
C LEU A 133 12.41 -0.69 -7.92
N GLY A 134 13.16 0.31 -8.28
CA GLY A 134 14.56 0.44 -7.89
C GLY A 134 14.75 1.20 -6.68
#